data_0e35ad6d9a5eccb7e961ee540db185aa
#
_entry.id   0e35ad6d9a5eccb7e961ee540db185aa
#
_cell.length_a   1.000
_cell.length_b   1.000
_cell.length_c   1.000
_cell.angle_alpha   90.00
_cell.angle_beta   90.00
_cell.angle_gamma   90.00
#
_symmetry.space_group_name_H-M   'P 1'
#
loop_
_entity.id
_entity.type
_entity.pdbx_description
1 polymer ?
#
loop_
_entity_poly.entity_id
_entity_poly.type
_entity_poly.pdbx_seq_one_letter_code
_entity_poly.pdbx_strand_id
1 'polypeptide(L)'
;MSKKQYLRLAGALALILVMGVGCTAGRQTTKGREFPLMYDARPMTILVAPPINTSTAVEAKDYYSTTITEPLAQKGFYVIPYELSSALLQQEGAYDAELFVDGPLESFREHFGADAVLFTTIERWDLSYLVVASKMTVAIDCQLRSTHTGVELWKYKGTIVVDLTESGQKSLLANVILTAINTMAADYVPAAKRVNLQILASIPVGPYHPQHGKDMENRLLDQSPEVK
;
A
#
# COMPACT_ATOMS: atom_id res chain seq x y z
N MET A 1 -14.06 -54.85 28.55
CA MET A 1 -13.01 -53.85 28.74
C MET A 1 -12.96 -53.44 30.20
N SER A 2 -11.78 -53.49 30.83
CA SER A 2 -11.57 -53.17 32.25
C SER A 2 -11.61 -51.65 32.50
N LYS A 3 -12.12 -51.21 33.67
CA LYS A 3 -12.12 -49.78 34.10
C LYS A 3 -10.75 -49.09 33.90
N LYS A 4 -9.67 -49.85 34.03
CA LYS A 4 -8.29 -49.37 33.80
C LYS A 4 -8.00 -49.06 32.32
N GLN A 5 -8.67 -49.71 31.37
CA GLN A 5 -8.51 -49.41 29.93
C GLN A 5 -9.24 -48.12 29.52
N TYR A 6 -10.42 -47.86 30.09
CA TYR A 6 -11.14 -46.60 29.87
C TYR A 6 -10.37 -45.38 30.42
N LEU A 7 -9.75 -45.54 31.60
CA LEU A 7 -8.95 -44.47 32.21
C LEU A 7 -7.70 -44.14 31.40
N ARG A 8 -7.07 -45.15 30.79
CA ARG A 8 -5.90 -44.95 29.91
C ARG A 8 -6.30 -44.31 28.55
N LEU A 9 -7.44 -44.70 27.98
CA LEU A 9 -7.97 -44.11 26.75
C LEU A 9 -8.43 -42.68 26.99
N ALA A 10 -9.09 -42.36 28.09
CA ALA A 10 -9.49 -41.01 28.46
C ALA A 10 -8.27 -40.10 28.70
N GLY A 11 -7.22 -40.60 29.33
CA GLY A 11 -5.96 -39.89 29.52
C GLY A 11 -5.22 -39.60 28.22
N ALA A 12 -5.19 -40.54 27.26
CA ALA A 12 -4.59 -40.37 25.95
C ALA A 12 -5.38 -39.38 25.10
N LEU A 13 -6.72 -39.40 25.16
CA LEU A 13 -7.59 -38.47 24.43
C LEU A 13 -7.46 -37.05 24.98
N ALA A 14 -7.33 -36.86 26.30
CA ALA A 14 -7.09 -35.57 26.93
C ALA A 14 -5.72 -34.96 26.56
N LEU A 15 -4.69 -35.84 26.44
CA LEU A 15 -3.34 -35.39 26.04
C LEU A 15 -3.27 -34.92 24.58
N ILE A 16 -4.05 -35.53 23.69
CA ILE A 16 -4.14 -35.11 22.26
C ILE A 16 -4.88 -33.78 22.11
N LEU A 17 -5.87 -33.50 22.97
CA LEU A 17 -6.64 -32.25 22.93
C LEU A 17 -5.81 -31.01 23.35
N VAL A 18 -4.77 -31.19 24.18
CA VAL A 18 -3.91 -30.12 24.68
C VAL A 18 -2.86 -29.69 23.63
N MET A 19 -2.51 -30.56 22.67
CA MET A 19 -1.54 -30.24 21.63
C MET A 19 -2.13 -29.46 20.42
N GLY A 20 -3.45 -29.26 20.37
CA GLY A 20 -4.14 -28.63 19.23
C GLY A 20 -4.33 -27.11 19.29
N VAL A 21 -3.95 -26.46 20.41
CA VAL A 21 -4.03 -25.00 20.52
C VAL A 21 -2.68 -24.36 20.14
N GLY A 22 -2.25 -24.59 18.91
CA GLY A 22 -1.24 -23.77 18.29
C GLY A 22 -1.88 -22.40 18.01
N CYS A 23 -1.70 -21.43 18.92
CA CYS A 23 -1.96 -20.04 18.62
C CYS A 23 -1.10 -19.69 17.40
N THR A 24 -1.71 -19.54 16.25
CA THR A 24 -1.15 -18.75 15.14
C THR A 24 -1.18 -17.28 15.58
N ALA A 25 -0.29 -16.93 16.52
CA ALA A 25 0.02 -15.54 16.78
C ALA A 25 0.60 -15.01 15.48
N GLY A 26 -0.16 -14.18 14.76
CA GLY A 26 0.30 -13.49 13.58
C GLY A 26 1.66 -12.88 13.93
N ARG A 27 2.67 -13.15 13.12
CA ARG A 27 4.07 -12.75 13.36
C ARG A 27 4.12 -11.23 13.30
N GLN A 28 3.90 -10.57 14.43
CA GLN A 28 4.05 -9.13 14.53
C GLN A 28 5.52 -8.79 14.29
N THR A 29 5.79 -8.11 13.18
CA THR A 29 7.11 -7.59 12.84
C THR A 29 7.16 -6.08 13.07
N THR A 30 8.36 -5.52 13.14
CA THR A 30 8.56 -4.07 13.23
C THR A 30 9.10 -3.54 11.89
N LYS A 31 8.97 -2.23 11.66
CA LYS A 31 9.47 -1.60 10.42
C LYS A 31 10.96 -1.87 10.21
N GLY A 32 11.76 -1.80 11.27
CA GLY A 32 13.21 -2.04 11.19
C GLY A 32 13.57 -3.47 10.82
N ARG A 33 12.75 -4.46 11.20
CA ARG A 33 12.96 -5.86 10.84
C ARG A 33 12.49 -6.18 9.43
N GLU A 34 11.40 -5.57 9.02
CA GLU A 34 10.82 -5.82 7.70
C GLU A 34 11.54 -5.09 6.58
N PHE A 35 11.95 -3.84 6.84
CA PHE A 35 12.56 -2.97 5.85
C PHE A 35 13.94 -2.44 6.30
N PRO A 36 14.91 -3.30 6.66
CA PRO A 36 16.22 -2.85 7.15
C PRO A 36 16.96 -1.99 6.13
N LEU A 37 16.83 -2.32 4.84
CA LEU A 37 17.50 -1.61 3.76
C LEU A 37 17.02 -0.16 3.59
N MET A 38 15.79 0.17 4.03
CA MET A 38 15.33 1.56 4.05
C MET A 38 16.14 2.41 5.02
N TYR A 39 16.48 1.85 6.19
CA TYR A 39 17.26 2.54 7.21
C TYR A 39 18.75 2.63 6.87
N ASP A 40 19.26 1.66 6.13
CA ASP A 40 20.66 1.65 5.65
C ASP A 40 20.84 2.60 4.47
N ALA A 41 19.97 2.54 3.48
CA ALA A 41 20.05 3.35 2.25
C ALA A 41 19.65 4.82 2.48
N ARG A 42 18.71 5.10 3.41
CA ARG A 42 18.22 6.44 3.76
C ARG A 42 17.85 7.29 2.54
N PRO A 43 17.01 6.81 1.63
CA PRO A 43 16.66 7.59 0.44
C PRO A 43 16.03 8.92 0.85
N MET A 44 16.48 10.01 0.24
CA MET A 44 15.95 11.36 0.48
C MET A 44 14.93 11.74 -0.59
N THR A 45 15.24 11.42 -1.84
CA THR A 45 14.47 11.78 -3.02
C THR A 45 13.82 10.55 -3.62
N ILE A 46 12.49 10.56 -3.68
CA ILE A 46 11.70 9.50 -4.31
C ILE A 46 11.07 10.03 -5.60
N LEU A 47 11.30 9.34 -6.70
CA LEU A 47 10.58 9.55 -7.96
C LEU A 47 9.37 8.63 -8.00
N VAL A 48 8.20 9.18 -8.28
CA VAL A 48 6.99 8.40 -8.54
C VAL A 48 6.93 8.05 -10.03
N ALA A 49 7.09 6.77 -10.35
CA ALA A 49 6.99 6.31 -11.73
C ALA A 49 5.52 6.26 -12.19
N PRO A 50 5.26 6.35 -13.51
CA PRO A 50 3.93 6.13 -14.04
C PRO A 50 3.36 4.78 -13.59
N PRO A 51 2.15 4.74 -12.99
CA PRO A 51 1.60 3.48 -12.50
C PRO A 51 1.16 2.57 -13.66
N ILE A 52 1.38 1.28 -13.50
CA ILE A 52 0.86 0.24 -14.37
C ILE A 52 -0.57 -0.06 -13.93
N ASN A 53 -1.53 0.02 -14.86
CA ASN A 53 -2.93 -0.26 -14.55
C ASN A 53 -3.40 -1.52 -15.28
N THR A 54 -3.57 -2.61 -14.54
CA THR A 54 -4.13 -3.87 -15.03
C THR A 54 -5.61 -4.03 -14.66
N SER A 55 -6.19 -3.04 -13.98
CA SER A 55 -7.62 -3.01 -13.63
C SER A 55 -8.48 -2.59 -14.82
N THR A 56 -9.81 -2.73 -14.67
CA THR A 56 -10.78 -2.29 -15.67
C THR A 56 -11.10 -0.79 -15.58
N ALA A 57 -10.68 -0.10 -14.50
CA ALA A 57 -10.93 1.32 -14.29
C ALA A 57 -9.82 2.15 -14.94
N VAL A 58 -10.12 2.78 -16.07
CA VAL A 58 -9.15 3.57 -16.85
C VAL A 58 -8.61 4.76 -16.03
N GLU A 59 -9.48 5.39 -15.25
CA GLU A 59 -9.20 6.56 -14.41
C GLU A 59 -8.36 6.26 -13.16
N ALA A 60 -8.12 4.99 -12.84
CA ALA A 60 -7.38 4.58 -11.65
C ALA A 60 -5.97 5.19 -11.59
N LYS A 61 -5.29 5.28 -12.74
CA LYS A 61 -3.96 5.92 -12.84
C LYS A 61 -4.00 7.38 -12.37
N ASP A 62 -4.98 8.14 -12.83
CA ASP A 62 -5.10 9.56 -12.54
C ASP A 62 -5.39 9.80 -11.06
N TYR A 63 -6.35 9.06 -10.49
CA TYR A 63 -6.67 9.17 -9.06
C TYR A 63 -5.51 8.78 -8.16
N TYR A 64 -4.80 7.70 -8.50
CA TYR A 64 -3.61 7.28 -7.76
C TYR A 64 -2.52 8.35 -7.83
N SER A 65 -2.15 8.77 -9.04
CA SER A 65 -1.01 9.64 -9.29
C SER A 65 -1.17 11.03 -8.68
N THR A 66 -2.36 11.62 -8.79
CA THR A 66 -2.65 12.95 -8.23
C THR A 66 -2.69 12.96 -6.69
N THR A 67 -2.81 11.80 -6.04
CA THR A 67 -3.00 11.72 -4.59
C THR A 67 -1.85 11.07 -3.83
N ILE A 68 -0.83 10.50 -4.50
CA ILE A 68 0.30 9.80 -3.84
C ILE A 68 1.39 10.74 -3.35
N THR A 69 1.63 11.86 -4.04
CA THR A 69 2.74 12.78 -3.77
C THR A 69 2.67 13.38 -2.37
N GLU A 70 1.50 13.89 -1.97
CA GLU A 70 1.33 14.53 -0.65
C GLU A 70 1.58 13.56 0.51
N PRO A 71 0.99 12.33 0.56
CA PRO A 71 1.29 11.37 1.60
C PRO A 71 2.76 10.98 1.69
N LEU A 72 3.46 10.82 0.57
CA LEU A 72 4.91 10.56 0.55
C LEU A 72 5.70 11.73 1.13
N ALA A 73 5.37 12.97 0.75
CA ALA A 73 6.01 14.15 1.31
C ALA A 73 5.77 14.27 2.83
N GLN A 74 4.56 13.94 3.31
CA GLN A 74 4.25 13.88 4.74
C GLN A 74 5.05 12.81 5.49
N LYS A 75 5.49 11.74 4.80
CA LYS A 75 6.43 10.75 5.35
C LYS A 75 7.87 11.26 5.43
N GLY A 76 8.16 12.47 4.98
CA GLY A 76 9.47 13.10 5.07
C GLY A 76 10.42 12.76 3.93
N PHE A 77 9.89 12.60 2.73
CA PHE A 77 10.67 12.45 1.51
C PHE A 77 10.56 13.72 0.64
N TYR A 78 11.59 14.02 -0.11
CA TYR A 78 11.47 14.89 -1.27
C TYR A 78 10.90 14.06 -2.41
N VAL A 79 9.78 14.50 -2.98
CA VAL A 79 9.06 13.71 -3.98
C VAL A 79 9.12 14.39 -5.34
N ILE A 80 9.62 13.65 -6.33
CA ILE A 80 9.49 14.03 -7.74
C ILE A 80 8.14 13.48 -8.20
N PRO A 81 7.16 14.38 -8.48
CA PRO A 81 5.80 13.96 -8.74
C PRO A 81 5.66 13.28 -10.10
N TYR A 82 4.63 12.46 -10.21
CA TYR A 82 4.29 11.71 -11.43
C TYR A 82 4.20 12.60 -12.67
N GLU A 83 3.62 13.78 -12.57
CA GLU A 83 3.42 14.69 -13.71
C GLU A 83 4.75 15.07 -14.37
N LEU A 84 5.78 15.28 -13.55
CA LEU A 84 7.12 15.62 -14.05
C LEU A 84 7.81 14.39 -14.62
N SER A 85 7.79 13.27 -13.92
CA SER A 85 8.44 12.04 -14.36
C SER A 85 7.80 11.48 -15.63
N SER A 86 6.46 11.49 -15.73
CA SER A 86 5.75 11.00 -16.91
C SER A 86 6.00 11.85 -18.13
N ALA A 87 6.01 13.19 -17.99
CA ALA A 87 6.29 14.09 -19.11
C ALA A 87 7.68 13.86 -19.73
N LEU A 88 8.69 13.64 -18.87
CA LEU A 88 10.04 13.37 -19.33
C LEU A 88 10.19 11.97 -19.93
N LEU A 89 9.60 10.94 -19.30
CA LEU A 89 9.63 9.58 -19.84
C LEU A 89 8.92 9.46 -21.18
N GLN A 90 7.80 10.19 -21.36
CA GLN A 90 7.09 10.23 -22.65
C GLN A 90 7.93 10.86 -23.77
N GLN A 91 8.75 11.88 -23.47
CA GLN A 91 9.69 12.44 -24.45
C GLN A 91 10.71 11.41 -24.94
N GLU A 92 11.09 10.47 -24.08
CA GLU A 92 11.97 9.35 -24.41
C GLU A 92 11.22 8.13 -24.99
N GLY A 93 9.91 8.27 -25.26
CA GLY A 93 9.08 7.20 -25.83
C GLY A 93 8.59 6.15 -24.81
N ALA A 94 8.79 6.39 -23.51
CA ALA A 94 8.36 5.51 -22.45
C ALA A 94 7.04 5.98 -21.84
N TYR A 95 5.93 5.36 -22.20
CA TYR A 95 4.59 5.73 -21.75
C TYR A 95 4.15 5.00 -20.47
N ASP A 96 4.76 3.86 -20.18
CA ASP A 96 4.48 3.04 -19.00
C ASP A 96 5.77 2.63 -18.29
N ALA A 97 5.68 2.44 -16.98
CA ALA A 97 6.83 2.05 -16.17
C ALA A 97 7.27 0.60 -16.34
N GLU A 98 6.54 -0.22 -17.09
CA GLU A 98 6.83 -1.65 -17.30
C GLU A 98 8.25 -1.91 -17.77
N LEU A 99 8.78 -1.06 -18.65
CA LEU A 99 10.14 -1.17 -19.17
C LEU A 99 11.23 -1.01 -18.11
N PHE A 100 10.91 -0.38 -16.99
CA PHE A 100 11.87 0.00 -15.95
C PHE A 100 11.75 -0.84 -14.68
N VAL A 101 10.62 -1.54 -14.47
CA VAL A 101 10.37 -2.29 -13.23
C VAL A 101 11.49 -3.30 -12.95
N ASP A 102 11.96 -4.01 -13.96
CA ASP A 102 13.02 -5.01 -13.84
C ASP A 102 14.37 -4.52 -14.40
N GLY A 103 14.41 -3.28 -14.90
CA GLY A 103 15.59 -2.69 -15.53
C GLY A 103 16.55 -2.00 -14.56
N PRO A 104 17.69 -1.50 -15.09
CA PRO A 104 18.62 -0.67 -14.35
C PRO A 104 17.98 0.70 -14.09
N LEU A 105 18.15 1.20 -12.85
CA LEU A 105 17.54 2.45 -12.39
C LEU A 105 18.53 3.62 -12.33
N GLU A 106 19.75 3.42 -12.82
CA GLU A 106 20.81 4.42 -12.74
C GLU A 106 20.45 5.71 -13.47
N SER A 107 19.77 5.63 -14.61
CA SER A 107 19.30 6.78 -15.37
C SER A 107 18.36 7.69 -14.57
N PHE A 108 17.53 7.14 -13.68
CA PHE A 108 16.68 7.95 -12.81
C PHE A 108 17.48 8.75 -11.80
N ARG A 109 18.60 8.22 -11.33
CA ARG A 109 19.53 8.96 -10.47
C ARG A 109 20.26 10.05 -11.25
N GLU A 110 20.74 9.75 -12.45
CA GLU A 110 21.53 10.69 -13.27
C GLU A 110 20.71 11.86 -13.78
N HIS A 111 19.48 11.60 -14.24
CA HIS A 111 18.65 12.64 -14.86
C HIS A 111 17.76 13.37 -13.86
N PHE A 112 17.33 12.72 -12.80
CA PHE A 112 16.38 13.29 -11.83
C PHE A 112 16.98 13.51 -10.43
N GLY A 113 18.16 12.97 -10.14
CA GLY A 113 18.71 12.98 -8.79
C GLY A 113 17.91 12.15 -7.80
N ALA A 114 17.14 11.15 -8.28
CA ALA A 114 16.32 10.31 -7.44
C ALA A 114 17.18 9.24 -6.73
N ASP A 115 17.02 9.08 -5.41
CA ASP A 115 17.66 8.00 -4.64
C ASP A 115 16.89 6.67 -4.77
N ALA A 116 15.58 6.77 -4.97
CA ALA A 116 14.71 5.62 -5.16
C ALA A 116 13.57 5.93 -6.11
N VAL A 117 13.03 4.88 -6.73
CA VAL A 117 11.85 4.95 -7.61
C VAL A 117 10.73 4.13 -6.99
N LEU A 118 9.55 4.74 -6.89
CA LEU A 118 8.31 4.07 -6.49
C LEU A 118 7.59 3.56 -7.74
N PHE A 119 7.57 2.26 -7.92
CA PHE A 119 6.77 1.56 -8.91
C PHE A 119 5.46 1.11 -8.29
N THR A 120 4.38 1.20 -9.07
CA THR A 120 3.05 0.81 -8.61
C THR A 120 2.29 0.09 -9.71
N THR A 121 1.72 -1.06 -9.38
CA THR A 121 0.77 -1.79 -10.22
C THR A 121 -0.60 -1.77 -9.57
N ILE A 122 -1.58 -1.23 -10.27
CA ILE A 122 -2.99 -1.21 -9.85
C ILE A 122 -3.65 -2.45 -10.44
N GLU A 123 -3.93 -3.45 -9.59
CA GLU A 123 -4.53 -4.72 -10.02
C GLU A 123 -6.06 -4.64 -10.02
N ARG A 124 -6.62 -3.84 -9.13
CA ARG A 124 -8.06 -3.66 -8.97
C ARG A 124 -8.39 -2.25 -8.49
N TRP A 125 -9.44 -1.67 -9.07
CA TRP A 125 -9.97 -0.36 -8.67
C TRP A 125 -11.46 -0.35 -8.89
N ASP A 126 -12.21 -0.85 -7.90
CA ASP A 126 -13.64 -1.05 -8.02
C ASP A 126 -14.41 -0.15 -7.05
N LEU A 127 -15.47 0.43 -7.58
CA LEU A 127 -16.46 1.17 -6.84
C LEU A 127 -17.76 0.37 -6.79
N SER A 128 -18.19 0.05 -5.61
CA SER A 128 -19.47 -0.62 -5.38
C SER A 128 -20.47 0.32 -4.72
N TYR A 129 -21.58 0.56 -5.37
CA TYR A 129 -22.69 1.36 -4.87
C TYR A 129 -23.81 0.45 -4.44
N LEU A 130 -24.09 0.42 -3.15
CA LEU A 130 -25.32 -0.16 -2.61
C LEU A 130 -26.14 0.97 -2.00
N VAL A 131 -27.47 0.85 -2.03
CA VAL A 131 -28.40 1.89 -1.54
C VAL A 131 -28.09 2.34 -0.09
N VAL A 132 -27.45 1.47 0.69
CA VAL A 132 -27.11 1.72 2.11
C VAL A 132 -25.61 1.75 2.40
N ALA A 133 -24.76 1.39 1.44
CA ALA A 133 -23.30 1.36 1.64
C ALA A 133 -22.57 1.51 0.31
N SER A 134 -21.62 2.44 0.25
CA SER A 134 -20.72 2.62 -0.88
C SER A 134 -19.31 2.27 -0.45
N LYS A 135 -18.63 1.42 -1.20
CA LYS A 135 -17.27 0.95 -0.90
C LYS A 135 -16.38 1.09 -2.12
N MET A 136 -15.15 1.50 -1.89
CA MET A 136 -14.07 1.46 -2.87
C MET A 136 -13.10 0.33 -2.50
N THR A 137 -12.86 -0.57 -3.43
CA THR A 137 -11.93 -1.70 -3.26
C THR A 137 -10.76 -1.51 -4.21
N VAL A 138 -9.54 -1.42 -3.67
CA VAL A 138 -8.30 -1.25 -4.43
C VAL A 138 -7.34 -2.37 -4.08
N ALA A 139 -6.93 -3.17 -5.08
CA ALA A 139 -5.82 -4.10 -4.97
C ALA A 139 -4.61 -3.49 -5.69
N ILE A 140 -3.49 -3.43 -4.99
CA ILE A 140 -2.31 -2.69 -5.44
C ILE A 140 -1.02 -3.37 -4.99
N ASP A 141 -0.01 -3.32 -5.84
CA ASP A 141 1.36 -3.74 -5.57
C ASP A 141 2.29 -2.54 -5.75
N CYS A 142 3.00 -2.16 -4.70
CA CYS A 142 3.93 -1.04 -4.68
C CYS A 142 5.33 -1.52 -4.29
N GLN A 143 6.34 -1.07 -5.02
CA GLN A 143 7.75 -1.40 -4.79
C GLN A 143 8.58 -0.13 -4.83
N LEU A 144 9.34 0.14 -3.77
CA LEU A 144 10.34 1.20 -3.73
C LEU A 144 11.72 0.58 -3.96
N ARG A 145 12.37 0.93 -5.06
CA ARG A 145 13.69 0.40 -5.42
C ARG A 145 14.76 1.48 -5.42
N SER A 146 15.93 1.13 -4.90
CA SER A 146 17.10 2.01 -4.90
C SER A 146 17.64 2.23 -6.33
N THR A 147 17.92 3.47 -6.69
CA THR A 147 18.59 3.80 -7.96
C THR A 147 20.09 3.53 -7.93
N HIS A 148 20.67 3.39 -6.72
CA HIS A 148 22.10 3.10 -6.52
C HIS A 148 22.41 1.61 -6.68
N THR A 149 21.52 0.74 -6.19
CA THR A 149 21.80 -0.70 -6.09
C THR A 149 20.78 -1.56 -6.83
N GLY A 150 19.65 -0.98 -7.26
CA GLY A 150 18.53 -1.70 -7.86
C GLY A 150 17.73 -2.57 -6.88
N VAL A 151 18.15 -2.66 -5.60
CA VAL A 151 17.46 -3.52 -4.63
C VAL A 151 16.14 -2.91 -4.16
N GLU A 152 15.19 -3.77 -3.78
CA GLU A 152 13.92 -3.39 -3.17
C GLU A 152 14.20 -2.90 -1.74
N LEU A 153 13.79 -1.66 -1.45
CA LEU A 153 13.92 -1.04 -0.13
C LEU A 153 12.66 -1.24 0.71
N TRP A 154 11.51 -1.15 0.06
CA TRP A 154 10.19 -1.29 0.68
C TRP A 154 9.20 -1.82 -0.34
N LYS A 155 8.21 -2.55 0.14
CA LYS A 155 7.08 -3.03 -0.65
C LYS A 155 5.79 -3.00 0.13
N TYR A 156 4.71 -2.90 -0.60
CA TYR A 156 3.35 -3.12 -0.12
C TYR A 156 2.58 -3.89 -1.19
N LYS A 157 1.95 -4.99 -0.81
CA LYS A 157 1.00 -5.70 -1.67
C LYS A 157 -0.23 -6.04 -0.86
N GLY A 158 -1.40 -5.55 -1.31
CA GLY A 158 -2.62 -5.81 -0.56
C GLY A 158 -3.87 -5.26 -1.23
N THR A 159 -5.01 -5.58 -0.60
CA THR A 159 -6.31 -5.05 -0.97
C THR A 159 -6.80 -4.13 0.13
N ILE A 160 -7.17 -2.91 -0.23
CA ILE A 160 -7.71 -1.89 0.66
C ILE A 160 -9.18 -1.71 0.35
N VAL A 161 -10.00 -1.73 1.38
CA VAL A 161 -11.43 -1.42 1.27
C VAL A 161 -11.69 -0.12 2.04
N VAL A 162 -12.12 0.91 1.33
CA VAL A 162 -12.52 2.19 1.93
C VAL A 162 -14.03 2.25 1.96
N ASP A 163 -14.60 2.31 3.17
CA ASP A 163 -16.01 2.60 3.35
C ASP A 163 -16.25 4.09 3.11
N LEU A 164 -17.08 4.40 2.14
CA LEU A 164 -17.43 5.78 1.77
C LEU A 164 -18.63 6.30 2.56
N THR A 165 -19.30 5.43 3.33
CA THR A 165 -20.48 5.80 4.14
C THR A 165 -20.11 6.30 5.54
N GLU A 166 -18.99 5.83 6.10
CA GLU A 166 -18.56 6.15 7.48
C GLU A 166 -17.73 7.44 7.63
N SER A 167 -17.44 8.15 6.55
CA SER A 167 -16.77 9.43 6.69
C SER A 167 -17.68 10.37 7.48
N GLY A 168 -17.21 10.81 8.67
CA GLY A 168 -17.94 11.72 9.58
C GLY A 168 -18.38 13.07 9.00
N GLN A 169 -18.33 13.20 7.70
CA GLN A 169 -18.97 14.19 6.83
C GLN A 169 -20.22 13.60 6.18
N LYS A 170 -21.11 13.05 7.04
CA LYS A 170 -22.38 12.43 6.60
C LYS A 170 -23.27 13.34 5.72
N SER A 171 -22.96 14.62 5.61
CA SER A 171 -23.79 15.54 4.82
C SER A 171 -23.19 15.91 3.44
N LEU A 172 -21.86 15.89 3.27
CA LEU A 172 -21.26 16.34 2.01
C LEU A 172 -21.03 15.20 1.01
N LEU A 173 -20.52 14.05 1.46
CA LEU A 173 -20.29 12.92 0.56
C LEU A 173 -21.60 12.18 0.22
N ALA A 174 -22.53 12.04 1.17
CA ALA A 174 -23.85 11.48 0.85
C ALA A 174 -24.62 12.35 -0.14
N ASN A 175 -24.54 13.68 -0.02
CA ASN A 175 -25.15 14.59 -1.00
C ASN A 175 -24.39 14.58 -2.33
N VAL A 176 -23.07 14.46 -2.33
CA VAL A 176 -22.25 14.32 -3.56
C VAL A 176 -22.53 13.00 -4.25
N ILE A 177 -22.65 11.87 -3.52
CA ILE A 177 -22.96 10.55 -4.09
C ILE A 177 -24.39 10.53 -4.63
N LEU A 178 -25.37 11.07 -3.91
CA LEU A 178 -26.77 11.15 -4.39
C LEU A 178 -26.92 12.09 -5.59
N THR A 179 -26.11 13.16 -5.65
CA THR A 179 -26.10 14.08 -6.79
C THR A 179 -25.28 13.51 -7.94
N ALA A 180 -24.22 12.73 -7.67
CA ALA A 180 -23.34 12.13 -8.69
C ALA A 180 -23.97 10.91 -9.40
N ILE A 181 -24.99 10.29 -8.85
CA ILE A 181 -25.84 9.33 -9.61
C ILE A 181 -26.48 10.04 -10.82
N ASN A 182 -26.66 11.35 -10.75
CA ASN A 182 -27.21 12.17 -11.83
C ASN A 182 -26.15 12.98 -12.60
N THR A 183 -24.89 13.02 -12.15
CA THR A 183 -23.81 13.72 -12.85
C THR A 183 -22.56 12.84 -12.82
N MET A 184 -21.94 12.60 -13.98
CA MET A 184 -20.73 11.79 -14.21
C MET A 184 -19.46 12.28 -13.48
N ALA A 185 -19.56 13.02 -12.39
CA ALA A 185 -18.44 13.67 -11.70
C ALA A 185 -18.47 13.39 -10.19
N ALA A 186 -18.46 12.12 -9.79
CA ALA A 186 -18.12 11.80 -8.40
C ALA A 186 -16.63 12.08 -8.19
N ASP A 187 -16.32 12.96 -7.24
CA ASP A 187 -14.94 13.23 -6.85
C ASP A 187 -14.41 12.08 -5.97
N TYR A 188 -13.61 11.20 -6.56
CA TYR A 188 -12.98 10.07 -5.87
C TYR A 188 -11.63 10.41 -5.23
N VAL A 189 -11.14 11.63 -5.40
CA VAL A 189 -9.86 12.09 -4.84
C VAL A 189 -9.75 11.86 -3.33
N PRO A 190 -10.77 12.14 -2.49
CA PRO A 190 -10.68 11.85 -1.06
C PRO A 190 -10.52 10.36 -0.74
N ALA A 191 -11.18 9.50 -1.50
CA ALA A 191 -11.08 8.04 -1.33
C ALA A 191 -9.69 7.54 -1.76
N ALA A 192 -9.21 7.98 -2.93
CA ALA A 192 -7.87 7.66 -3.43
C ALA A 192 -6.78 8.13 -2.45
N LYS A 193 -6.91 9.32 -1.87
CA LYS A 193 -6.00 9.82 -0.83
C LYS A 193 -5.98 8.91 0.40
N ARG A 194 -7.12 8.40 0.86
CA ARG A 194 -7.19 7.43 1.96
C ARG A 194 -6.48 6.12 1.61
N VAL A 195 -6.68 5.61 0.39
CA VAL A 195 -5.97 4.43 -0.11
C VAL A 195 -4.46 4.66 -0.04
N ASN A 196 -3.95 5.77 -0.56
CA ASN A 196 -2.53 6.08 -0.55
C ASN A 196 -1.96 6.26 0.86
N LEU A 197 -2.71 6.85 1.79
CA LEU A 197 -2.32 6.92 3.21
C LEU A 197 -2.20 5.53 3.85
N GLN A 198 -3.10 4.60 3.52
CA GLN A 198 -3.05 3.22 4.04
C GLN A 198 -1.89 2.43 3.44
N ILE A 199 -1.64 2.53 2.12
CA ILE A 199 -0.48 1.92 1.46
C ILE A 199 0.81 2.36 2.17
N LEU A 200 0.97 3.67 2.38
CA LEU A 200 2.16 4.26 2.97
C LEU A 200 2.21 4.17 4.50
N ALA A 201 1.26 3.52 5.16
CA ALA A 201 1.29 3.34 6.62
C ALA A 201 2.52 2.53 7.06
N SER A 202 2.90 1.53 6.27
CA SER A 202 4.02 0.62 6.55
C SER A 202 5.38 1.20 6.20
N ILE A 203 5.48 2.21 5.33
CA ILE A 203 6.77 2.74 4.89
C ILE A 203 7.54 3.37 6.08
N PRO A 204 8.84 3.09 6.25
CA PRO A 204 9.70 3.86 7.15
C PRO A 204 9.70 5.34 6.79
N VAL A 205 9.78 6.20 7.79
CA VAL A 205 9.78 7.64 7.53
C VAL A 205 11.12 8.12 6.98
N GLY A 206 11.05 9.05 6.04
CA GLY A 206 12.21 9.62 5.36
C GLY A 206 13.00 10.61 6.21
N PRO A 207 14.16 11.05 5.71
CA PRO A 207 15.11 11.89 6.44
C PRO A 207 14.56 13.24 6.91
N TYR A 208 13.57 13.79 6.24
CA TYR A 208 12.95 15.08 6.61
C TYR A 208 11.84 14.95 7.67
N HIS A 209 11.49 13.71 8.08
CA HIS A 209 10.48 13.51 9.11
C HIS A 209 11.07 13.57 10.52
N PRO A 210 10.41 14.22 11.52
CA PRO A 210 10.94 14.33 12.90
C PRO A 210 11.15 12.99 13.61
N GLN A 211 10.50 11.93 13.16
CA GLN A 211 10.63 10.57 13.69
C GLN A 211 11.61 9.70 12.89
N HIS A 212 12.41 10.28 11.98
CA HIS A 212 13.38 9.53 11.21
C HIS A 212 14.34 8.72 12.11
N GLY A 213 14.47 7.43 11.81
CA GLY A 213 15.29 6.49 12.60
C GLY A 213 14.69 6.08 13.95
N LYS A 214 13.60 6.72 14.42
CA LYS A 214 12.92 6.37 15.67
C LYS A 214 11.74 5.44 15.48
N ASP A 215 11.29 5.26 14.25
CA ASP A 215 10.14 4.42 13.90
C ASP A 215 10.50 2.94 13.64
N MET A 216 11.77 2.55 13.83
CA MET A 216 12.25 1.17 13.62
C MET A 216 11.49 0.15 14.48
N GLU A 217 11.16 0.51 15.73
CA GLU A 217 10.42 -0.35 16.66
C GLU A 217 8.90 -0.30 16.46
N ASN A 218 8.40 0.55 15.57
CA ASN A 218 6.98 0.62 15.28
C ASN A 218 6.51 -0.70 14.66
N ARG A 219 5.46 -1.27 15.25
CA ARG A 219 4.85 -2.50 14.75
C ARG A 219 4.17 -2.24 13.42
N LEU A 220 4.36 -3.16 12.49
CA LEU A 220 3.56 -3.20 11.27
C LEU A 220 2.20 -3.80 11.63
N LEU A 221 1.15 -3.08 11.26
CA LEU A 221 -0.20 -3.64 11.25
C LEU A 221 -0.23 -4.72 10.17
N ASP A 222 -0.88 -5.84 10.46
CA ASP A 222 -1.06 -6.91 9.49
C ASP A 222 -1.74 -6.32 8.25
N GLN A 223 -1.08 -6.48 7.10
CA GLN A 223 -1.58 -5.93 5.83
C GLN A 223 -2.69 -6.78 5.22
N SER A 224 -3.02 -7.90 5.86
CA SER A 224 -4.14 -8.73 5.46
C SER A 224 -5.44 -8.05 5.89
N PRO A 225 -6.33 -7.63 4.96
CA PRO A 225 -7.65 -7.19 5.33
C PRO A 225 -8.39 -8.40 5.91
N GLU A 226 -8.75 -8.35 7.18
CA GLU A 226 -9.78 -9.26 7.69
C GLU A 226 -11.04 -8.98 6.87
N VAL A 227 -11.35 -9.90 5.99
CA VAL A 227 -12.68 -9.99 5.38
C VAL A 227 -13.64 -10.38 6.52
N LYS A 228 -14.31 -9.38 7.10
CA LYS A 228 -15.51 -9.59 7.90
C LYS A 228 -16.72 -9.41 7.02
#